data_81eb9f0846b04a2f3329a3077fa9994e
#
_entry.id   81eb9f0846b04a2f3329a3077fa9994e
#
_cell.length_a   1.000
_cell.length_b   1.000
_cell.length_c   1.000
_cell.angle_alpha   90.00
_cell.angle_beta   90.00
_cell.angle_gamma   90.00
#
_symmetry.space_group_name_H-M   'P 1'
#
loop_
_entity.id
_entity.type
_entity.pdbx_description
1 polymer ?
#
loop_
_entity_poly.entity_id
_entity_poly.type
_entity_poly.pdbx_seq_one_letter_code
_entity_poly.pdbx_strand_id
1 'polypeptide(L)'
;MNQPTILKTVSVLTLSGFLLAACNTAQEQEPVDPDPIETVTAPEPGEDDTDTEETIDETDTLSQNMLDWLPMNEDTAYTYSGTGSEFAEYQTYPQFIHNDTLQFVETNASTETVTIYEYTENEVREVFTRAETYFRDDFVDTGLNSSEQDQLEILLQAPVEIGRSWESPSGSVSEITDANVEVETPTGTYSALEITRTLNDQSDKLYYAKGTGLIQTISDVDGEAEIVSSLSNIQEDAAEEIPITLYELNEMATALTPTNATMELRTNDPARLQLTELLNGSTGDMTIPTLTENVEINYLYLGNDQIAHVDFSEELINDMNAGSGIEALLIQSLVNTIGGFYEVDEVLLTVEEAPYASGHIALEEGQTMSVDLSNVE
;
A
#
# COMPACT_ATOMS: atom_id res chain seq x y z
N MET A 1 24.65 48.61 -1.44
CA MET A 1 25.32 48.24 -0.17
C MET A 1 25.37 46.75 -0.06
N ASN A 2 26.58 46.27 -0.27
CA ASN A 2 27.18 44.98 -0.01
C ASN A 2 26.30 43.70 0.16
N GLN A 3 26.37 42.86 -0.87
CA GLN A 3 26.15 41.39 -0.74
C GLN A 3 27.47 40.68 -0.39
N PRO A 4 27.47 39.61 0.41
CA PRO A 4 28.61 38.76 0.54
C PRO A 4 28.50 37.53 -0.42
N THR A 5 29.57 37.36 -1.17
CA THR A 5 29.89 36.27 -2.06
C THR A 5 30.18 34.99 -1.23
N ILE A 6 29.49 33.86 -1.50
CA ILE A 6 29.82 32.56 -0.92
C ILE A 6 30.59 31.73 -1.95
N LEU A 7 31.80 31.39 -1.56
CA LEU A 7 32.78 30.59 -2.30
C LEU A 7 32.38 29.11 -2.31
N LYS A 8 32.25 28.51 -3.49
CA LYS A 8 32.05 27.06 -3.66
C LYS A 8 33.40 26.36 -3.63
N THR A 9 33.60 25.47 -2.65
CA THR A 9 34.75 24.55 -2.60
C THR A 9 34.32 23.24 -3.28
N VAL A 10 35.04 22.89 -4.35
CA VAL A 10 34.95 21.60 -5.05
C VAL A 10 35.95 20.65 -4.40
N SER A 11 35.51 19.53 -3.84
CA SER A 11 36.36 18.42 -3.39
C SER A 11 36.32 17.29 -4.40
N VAL A 12 37.45 17.06 -5.01
CA VAL A 12 37.74 15.90 -5.87
C VAL A 12 38.15 14.75 -4.97
N LEU A 13 37.47 13.61 -5.07
CA LEU A 13 37.91 12.35 -4.44
C LEU A 13 38.31 11.36 -5.51
N THR A 14 39.56 10.93 -5.42
CA THR A 14 40.24 10.01 -6.31
C THR A 14 39.85 8.55 -6.04
N LEU A 15 39.59 7.84 -7.12
CA LEU A 15 39.30 6.43 -7.22
C LEU A 15 40.59 5.60 -7.12
N SER A 16 40.69 4.68 -6.14
CA SER A 16 41.75 3.66 -6.10
C SER A 16 41.13 2.27 -6.23
N GLY A 17 41.43 1.62 -7.34
CA GLY A 17 41.01 0.27 -7.63
C GLY A 17 41.89 -0.77 -6.90
N PHE A 18 41.27 -1.85 -6.46
CA PHE A 18 41.98 -3.09 -6.09
C PHE A 18 41.36 -4.26 -6.87
N LEU A 19 42.18 -4.82 -7.73
CA LEU A 19 41.97 -6.11 -8.38
C LEU A 19 42.43 -7.22 -7.44
N LEU A 20 41.58 -8.17 -7.08
CA LEU A 20 41.97 -9.46 -6.51
C LEU A 20 41.43 -10.58 -7.36
N ALA A 21 42.37 -11.29 -7.99
CA ALA A 21 42.12 -12.56 -8.67
C ALA A 21 41.99 -13.67 -7.62
N ALA A 22 40.95 -14.51 -7.72
CA ALA A 22 40.85 -15.76 -6.99
C ALA A 22 40.73 -16.92 -7.95
N CYS A 23 41.69 -17.84 -7.84
CA CYS A 23 41.78 -19.11 -8.60
C CYS A 23 40.69 -20.08 -8.18
N ASN A 24 40.14 -20.71 -9.21
CA ASN A 24 39.22 -21.82 -9.16
C ASN A 24 39.97 -23.14 -9.00
N THR A 25 39.66 -23.95 -7.98
CA THR A 25 40.02 -25.36 -7.91
C THR A 25 38.76 -26.20 -7.67
N ALA A 26 38.34 -26.85 -8.73
CA ALA A 26 37.29 -27.88 -8.67
C ALA A 26 37.86 -29.13 -8.00
N GLN A 27 37.14 -29.70 -7.04
CA GLN A 27 37.37 -31.04 -6.50
C GLN A 27 36.15 -31.91 -6.83
N GLU A 28 36.38 -32.92 -7.67
CA GLU A 28 35.46 -34.00 -7.93
C GLU A 28 35.21 -34.81 -6.65
N GLN A 29 33.95 -35.07 -6.30
CA GLN A 29 33.55 -36.09 -5.33
C GLN A 29 32.93 -37.28 -6.06
N GLU A 30 33.53 -38.45 -5.82
CA GLU A 30 33.03 -39.77 -6.28
C GLU A 30 31.72 -40.18 -5.56
N PRO A 31 30.86 -41.00 -6.18
CA PRO A 31 29.59 -41.43 -5.59
C PRO A 31 29.78 -42.50 -4.53
N VAL A 32 29.13 -42.36 -3.39
CA VAL A 32 29.06 -43.33 -2.30
C VAL A 32 27.82 -44.20 -2.50
N ASP A 33 28.02 -45.53 -2.54
CA ASP A 33 27.01 -46.59 -2.58
C ASP A 33 26.19 -46.62 -1.27
N PRO A 34 24.88 -46.91 -1.29
CA PRO A 34 24.08 -47.02 -0.07
C PRO A 34 24.18 -48.41 0.54
N ASP A 35 24.53 -48.45 1.84
CA ASP A 35 24.49 -49.66 2.68
C ASP A 35 23.04 -50.05 3.05
N PRO A 36 22.79 -51.36 3.32
CA PRO A 36 21.46 -51.92 3.42
C PRO A 36 20.75 -51.66 4.76
N ILE A 37 19.43 -51.47 4.65
CA ILE A 37 18.47 -51.27 5.73
C ILE A 37 18.41 -52.44 6.69
N GLU A 38 18.78 -52.26 7.97
CA GLU A 38 18.47 -53.20 9.05
C GLU A 38 17.03 -53.01 9.55
N THR A 39 16.28 -54.10 9.49
CA THR A 39 14.91 -54.23 10.03
C THR A 39 14.96 -54.29 11.55
N VAL A 40 14.44 -53.29 12.25
CA VAL A 40 14.24 -53.33 13.71
C VAL A 40 12.79 -53.69 14.01
N THR A 41 12.63 -54.82 14.71
CA THR A 41 11.38 -55.36 15.24
C THR A 41 10.80 -54.48 16.35
N ALA A 42 9.49 -54.26 16.34
CA ALA A 42 8.76 -53.56 17.39
C ALA A 42 8.70 -54.37 18.70
N PRO A 43 8.79 -53.75 19.87
CA PRO A 43 8.40 -54.36 21.14
C PRO A 43 6.91 -54.19 21.44
N GLU A 44 6.32 -55.20 22.06
CA GLU A 44 4.93 -55.30 22.53
C GLU A 44 4.64 -54.30 23.66
N PRO A 45 3.33 -53.93 23.87
CA PRO A 45 2.93 -52.95 24.86
C PRO A 45 2.92 -53.53 26.27
N GLY A 46 3.68 -52.92 27.18
CA GLY A 46 3.56 -53.10 28.61
C GLY A 46 2.59 -52.09 29.21
N GLU A 47 1.53 -52.57 29.86
CA GLU A 47 0.66 -51.82 30.74
C GLU A 47 1.45 -51.34 31.96
N ASP A 48 1.47 -50.05 32.21
CA ASP A 48 1.71 -49.49 33.55
C ASP A 48 0.91 -48.22 33.73
N ASP A 49 -0.15 -48.36 34.54
CA ASP A 49 -0.98 -47.28 35.05
C ASP A 49 -0.16 -46.44 36.02
N THR A 50 0.11 -45.20 35.62
CA THR A 50 0.39 -44.10 36.56
C THR A 50 -0.32 -42.85 36.06
N ASP A 51 -1.52 -42.63 36.59
CA ASP A 51 -2.17 -41.31 36.60
C ASP A 51 -1.20 -40.27 37.20
N THR A 52 -0.46 -39.61 36.37
CA THR A 52 0.13 -38.31 36.70
C THR A 52 -0.79 -37.28 36.06
N GLU A 53 -1.66 -36.69 36.85
CA GLU A 53 -2.29 -35.41 36.52
C GLU A 53 -1.14 -34.43 36.24
N GLU A 54 -0.76 -34.28 34.99
CA GLU A 54 -0.04 -33.09 34.51
C GLU A 54 -1.02 -31.94 34.71
N THR A 55 -0.86 -31.21 35.80
CA THR A 55 -1.32 -29.83 35.87
C THR A 55 -0.61 -29.09 34.76
N ILE A 56 -1.30 -28.91 33.64
CA ILE A 56 -0.96 -27.93 32.62
C ILE A 56 -1.00 -26.58 33.33
N ASP A 57 0.15 -26.10 33.72
CA ASP A 57 0.36 -24.70 34.07
C ASP A 57 0.18 -23.95 32.75
N GLU A 58 -1.08 -23.60 32.43
CA GLU A 58 -1.42 -22.69 31.35
C GLU A 58 -0.92 -21.29 31.72
N THR A 59 0.39 -21.12 31.74
CA THR A 59 0.97 -19.82 31.42
C THR A 59 0.68 -19.61 29.95
N ASP A 60 -0.38 -18.86 29.67
CA ASP A 60 -0.78 -18.45 28.32
C ASP A 60 0.40 -17.71 27.70
N THR A 61 1.25 -18.47 26.98
CA THR A 61 2.45 -17.92 26.36
C THR A 61 1.98 -17.06 25.20
N LEU A 62 2.15 -15.74 25.31
CA LEU A 62 1.80 -14.81 24.25
C LEU A 62 2.49 -15.22 22.95
N SER A 63 1.76 -15.10 21.84
CA SER A 63 2.33 -15.35 20.53
C SER A 63 3.46 -14.37 20.24
N GLN A 64 4.58 -14.89 19.76
CA GLN A 64 5.70 -14.10 19.28
C GLN A 64 5.59 -13.83 17.77
N ASN A 65 4.60 -14.41 17.09
CA ASN A 65 4.37 -14.15 15.67
C ASN A 65 3.65 -12.80 15.50
N MET A 66 4.28 -11.87 14.80
CA MET A 66 3.74 -10.53 14.53
C MET A 66 2.40 -10.56 13.79
N LEU A 67 2.22 -11.51 12.86
CA LEU A 67 0.98 -11.69 12.11
C LEU A 67 -0.21 -12.13 12.96
N ASP A 68 0.02 -12.68 14.16
CA ASP A 68 -1.07 -13.00 15.07
C ASP A 68 -1.71 -11.73 15.64
N TRP A 69 -0.93 -10.64 15.78
CA TRP A 69 -1.38 -9.37 16.35
C TRP A 69 -1.74 -8.31 15.31
N LEU A 70 -1.11 -8.37 14.15
CA LEU A 70 -1.34 -7.47 13.02
C LEU A 70 -1.46 -8.34 11.76
N PRO A 71 -2.63 -8.97 11.50
CA PRO A 71 -2.81 -9.84 10.35
C PRO A 71 -2.88 -9.05 9.04
N MET A 72 -2.40 -9.65 7.95
CA MET A 72 -2.57 -9.17 6.59
C MET A 72 -3.79 -9.86 5.96
N ASN A 73 -4.98 -9.35 6.22
CA ASN A 73 -6.23 -9.94 5.71
C ASN A 73 -6.61 -9.29 4.38
N GLU A 74 -6.52 -10.07 3.30
CA GLU A 74 -6.97 -9.63 1.97
C GLU A 74 -8.46 -9.29 1.96
N ASP A 75 -8.88 -8.37 1.10
CA ASP A 75 -10.28 -8.01 0.84
C ASP A 75 -11.11 -7.74 2.11
N THR A 76 -10.46 -7.21 3.15
CA THR A 76 -11.12 -6.99 4.43
C THR A 76 -11.07 -5.52 4.84
N ALA A 77 -12.23 -4.87 4.90
CA ALA A 77 -12.37 -3.51 5.39
C ALA A 77 -12.66 -3.48 6.89
N TYR A 78 -11.96 -2.62 7.63
CA TYR A 78 -12.17 -2.39 9.06
C TYR A 78 -12.70 -0.97 9.26
N THR A 79 -13.85 -0.85 9.94
CA THR A 79 -14.43 0.45 10.28
C THR A 79 -14.32 0.69 11.78
N TYR A 80 -13.88 1.88 12.14
CA TYR A 80 -13.76 2.32 13.54
C TYR A 80 -14.73 3.44 13.79
N SER A 81 -15.56 3.29 14.83
CA SER A 81 -16.41 4.38 15.32
C SER A 81 -15.63 5.24 16.30
N GLY A 82 -15.82 6.54 16.22
CA GLY A 82 -15.04 7.52 16.96
C GLY A 82 -15.82 8.37 17.95
N THR A 83 -15.15 8.80 19.03
CA THR A 83 -15.65 9.81 19.98
C THR A 83 -14.50 10.76 20.35
N GLY A 84 -14.85 11.99 20.73
CA GLY A 84 -13.88 13.01 21.18
C GLY A 84 -13.28 13.86 20.08
N SER A 85 -13.28 13.40 18.83
CA SER A 85 -12.83 14.13 17.65
C SER A 85 -13.62 13.71 16.42
N GLU A 86 -13.77 14.61 15.44
CA GLU A 86 -14.37 14.29 14.14
C GLU A 86 -13.49 13.36 13.29
N PHE A 87 -12.19 13.23 13.62
CA PHE A 87 -11.25 12.35 12.94
C PHE A 87 -11.10 10.98 13.64
N ALA A 88 -11.79 10.75 14.74
CA ALA A 88 -11.74 9.48 15.46
C ALA A 88 -12.50 8.35 14.76
N GLU A 89 -13.40 8.68 13.84
CA GLU A 89 -14.07 7.72 12.96
C GLU A 89 -13.30 7.58 11.67
N TYR A 90 -12.92 6.34 11.32
CA TYR A 90 -12.18 6.05 10.09
C TYR A 90 -12.42 4.62 9.60
N GLN A 91 -12.00 4.35 8.38
CA GLN A 91 -11.99 3.02 7.78
C GLN A 91 -10.59 2.72 7.26
N THR A 92 -10.16 1.44 7.32
CA THR A 92 -8.95 0.97 6.68
C THR A 92 -9.25 -0.12 5.66
N TYR A 93 -8.48 -0.14 4.56
CA TYR A 93 -8.58 -1.16 3.52
C TYR A 93 -7.18 -1.57 3.05
N PRO A 94 -6.84 -2.88 2.96
CA PRO A 94 -5.57 -3.38 2.46
C PRO A 94 -5.52 -3.25 0.93
N GLN A 95 -4.68 -2.37 0.42
CA GLN A 95 -4.52 -2.15 -1.02
C GLN A 95 -3.59 -3.18 -1.66
N PHE A 96 -2.39 -3.36 -1.06
CA PHE A 96 -1.39 -4.29 -1.57
C PHE A 96 -0.74 -5.06 -0.42
N ILE A 97 -0.61 -6.37 -0.62
CA ILE A 97 0.07 -7.28 0.29
C ILE A 97 1.17 -7.99 -0.48
N HIS A 98 2.41 -7.76 -0.08
CA HIS A 98 3.59 -8.49 -0.53
C HIS A 98 4.04 -9.47 0.55
N ASN A 99 5.18 -10.15 0.36
CA ASN A 99 5.64 -11.20 1.29
C ASN A 99 5.77 -10.72 2.75
N ASP A 100 6.27 -9.50 2.93
CA ASP A 100 6.63 -8.91 4.23
C ASP A 100 6.14 -7.47 4.39
N THR A 101 5.28 -6.98 3.49
CA THR A 101 4.71 -5.64 3.57
C THR A 101 3.21 -5.63 3.36
N LEU A 102 2.53 -4.75 4.07
CA LEU A 102 1.13 -4.43 3.91
C LEU A 102 1.00 -2.93 3.62
N GLN A 103 0.55 -2.59 2.42
CA GLN A 103 0.07 -1.25 2.11
C GLN A 103 -1.43 -1.18 2.35
N PHE A 104 -1.87 -0.21 3.11
CA PHE A 104 -3.30 0.05 3.31
C PHE A 104 -3.61 1.53 3.22
N VAL A 105 -4.86 1.84 2.90
CA VAL A 105 -5.41 3.19 2.97
C VAL A 105 -6.24 3.33 4.25
N GLU A 106 -6.08 4.45 4.94
CA GLU A 106 -6.97 4.93 5.98
C GLU A 106 -7.77 6.13 5.43
N THR A 107 -9.09 6.02 5.49
CA THR A 107 -10.02 7.07 5.05
C THR A 107 -10.77 7.60 6.26
N ASN A 108 -10.68 8.90 6.54
CA ASN A 108 -11.45 9.59 7.57
C ASN A 108 -12.25 10.75 6.97
N ALA A 109 -12.92 11.55 7.81
CA ALA A 109 -13.79 12.65 7.36
C ALA A 109 -13.07 13.74 6.55
N SER A 110 -11.74 13.80 6.54
CA SER A 110 -11.00 14.90 5.92
C SER A 110 -9.93 14.47 4.91
N THR A 111 -9.41 13.25 5.00
CA THR A 111 -8.30 12.83 4.15
C THR A 111 -8.25 11.31 3.99
N GLU A 112 -7.55 10.89 2.95
CA GLU A 112 -7.06 9.53 2.77
C GLU A 112 -5.56 9.50 2.98
N THR A 113 -5.10 8.53 3.75
CA THR A 113 -3.68 8.34 4.07
C THR A 113 -3.27 6.94 3.73
N VAL A 114 -2.28 6.79 2.86
CA VAL A 114 -1.67 5.49 2.57
C VAL A 114 -0.50 5.26 3.51
N THR A 115 -0.46 4.07 4.11
CA THR A 115 0.62 3.64 5.02
C THR A 115 1.11 2.26 4.61
N ILE A 116 2.42 2.02 4.74
CA ILE A 116 3.02 0.71 4.52
C ILE A 116 3.66 0.22 5.81
N TYR A 117 3.23 -0.96 6.25
CA TYR A 117 3.88 -1.72 7.31
C TYR A 117 4.86 -2.73 6.73
N GLU A 118 6.04 -2.82 7.32
CA GLU A 118 7.01 -3.89 7.08
C GLU A 118 7.03 -4.85 8.27
N TYR A 119 7.01 -6.14 7.98
CA TYR A 119 7.00 -7.22 8.97
C TYR A 119 8.33 -7.95 8.93
N THR A 120 8.96 -8.04 10.09
CA THR A 120 10.15 -8.86 10.32
C THR A 120 9.86 -9.93 11.37
N GLU A 121 10.81 -10.83 11.63
CA GLU A 121 10.68 -11.80 12.73
C GLU A 121 10.52 -11.13 14.11
N ASN A 122 11.00 -9.88 14.26
CA ASN A 122 11.13 -9.24 15.56
C ASN A 122 10.27 -7.98 15.72
N GLU A 123 9.74 -7.41 14.64
CA GLU A 123 8.94 -6.18 14.73
C GLU A 123 8.02 -5.97 13.54
N VAL A 124 6.97 -5.18 13.75
CA VAL A 124 6.17 -4.54 12.71
C VAL A 124 6.39 -3.04 12.82
N ARG A 125 6.74 -2.41 11.70
CA ARG A 125 7.04 -0.97 11.65
C ARG A 125 6.44 -0.30 10.43
N GLU A 126 6.15 0.96 10.56
CA GLU A 126 5.88 1.82 9.42
C GLU A 126 7.17 2.08 8.64
N VAL A 127 7.11 1.98 7.32
CA VAL A 127 8.21 2.31 6.42
C VAL A 127 7.85 3.42 5.45
N PHE A 128 6.56 3.73 5.33
CA PHE A 128 6.02 4.78 4.48
C PHE A 128 4.68 5.27 5.02
N THR A 129 4.44 6.57 4.94
CA THR A 129 3.12 7.18 5.11
C THR A 129 2.97 8.39 4.19
N ARG A 130 1.80 8.56 3.58
CA ARG A 130 1.48 9.68 2.69
C ARG A 130 0.02 10.06 2.83
N ALA A 131 -0.24 11.23 3.38
CA ALA A 131 -1.58 11.81 3.45
C ALA A 131 -2.00 12.41 2.09
N GLU A 132 -3.28 12.75 1.97
CA GLU A 132 -3.87 13.36 0.77
C GLU A 132 -3.61 12.51 -0.49
N THR A 133 -3.79 11.18 -0.37
CA THR A 133 -3.59 10.22 -1.46
C THR A 133 -4.93 9.63 -1.85
N TYR A 134 -5.58 10.20 -2.86
CA TYR A 134 -6.93 9.83 -3.34
C TYR A 134 -6.90 8.95 -4.60
N PHE A 135 -5.75 8.37 -4.90
CA PHE A 135 -5.51 7.44 -5.98
C PHE A 135 -4.82 6.19 -5.45
N ARG A 136 -4.70 5.16 -6.29
CA ARG A 136 -4.13 3.88 -5.88
C ARG A 136 -2.95 3.50 -6.77
N ASP A 137 -1.76 3.57 -6.17
CA ASP A 137 -0.50 3.04 -6.71
C ASP A 137 0.09 2.03 -5.73
N ASP A 138 0.84 1.05 -6.23
CA ASP A 138 1.68 0.19 -5.40
C ASP A 138 3.00 0.92 -5.10
N PHE A 139 3.07 1.54 -3.93
CA PHE A 139 4.24 2.31 -3.53
C PHE A 139 5.45 1.44 -3.16
N VAL A 140 5.27 0.13 -2.98
CA VAL A 140 6.37 -0.82 -2.81
C VAL A 140 7.06 -1.05 -4.14
N ASP A 141 6.30 -1.27 -5.22
CA ASP A 141 6.82 -1.51 -6.57
C ASP A 141 7.39 -0.25 -7.22
N THR A 142 6.74 0.91 -7.03
CA THR A 142 7.19 2.19 -7.61
C THR A 142 8.36 2.83 -6.87
N GLY A 143 8.74 2.27 -5.73
CA GLY A 143 9.82 2.76 -4.89
C GLY A 143 9.34 3.76 -3.82
N LEU A 144 9.75 3.48 -2.59
CA LEU A 144 9.36 4.26 -1.42
C LEU A 144 10.09 5.61 -1.41
N ASN A 145 9.37 6.68 -1.67
CA ASN A 145 9.82 8.04 -1.43
C ASN A 145 9.08 8.61 -0.21
N SER A 146 9.40 8.11 0.98
CA SER A 146 8.93 8.75 2.19
C SER A 146 9.77 10.00 2.45
N SER A 147 9.13 11.15 2.47
CA SER A 147 9.76 12.42 2.82
C SER A 147 9.88 12.61 4.34
N GLU A 148 9.23 11.76 5.16
CA GLU A 148 9.06 11.99 6.60
C GLU A 148 9.43 10.75 7.43
N GLN A 149 10.62 10.18 7.20
CA GLN A 149 11.11 9.02 7.97
C GLN A 149 11.18 9.25 9.47
N ASP A 150 11.29 10.50 9.91
CA ASP A 150 11.38 10.87 11.33
C ASP A 150 10.03 10.78 12.07
N GLN A 151 8.93 10.48 11.37
CA GLN A 151 7.59 10.37 11.96
C GLN A 151 7.07 8.92 12.00
N LEU A 152 7.86 7.97 11.53
CA LEU A 152 7.47 6.56 11.44
C LEU A 152 7.47 5.87 12.81
N GLU A 153 6.52 4.94 13.00
CA GLU A 153 6.34 4.20 14.24
C GLU A 153 6.78 2.74 14.13
N ILE A 154 7.31 2.20 15.23
CA ILE A 154 7.38 0.76 15.46
C ILE A 154 6.12 0.37 16.22
N LEU A 155 5.27 -0.43 15.61
CA LEU A 155 3.95 -0.77 16.15
C LEU A 155 4.02 -1.87 17.20
N LEU A 156 4.85 -2.88 16.95
CA LEU A 156 5.06 -4.03 17.83
C LEU A 156 6.49 -4.53 17.72
N GLN A 157 7.08 -4.91 18.86
CA GLN A 157 8.44 -5.46 18.92
C GLN A 157 8.54 -6.68 19.84
N ALA A 158 9.23 -7.73 19.37
CA ALA A 158 9.49 -8.94 20.14
C ALA A 158 10.54 -8.70 21.27
N PRO A 159 10.54 -9.49 22.35
CA PRO A 159 9.52 -10.47 22.69
C PRO A 159 8.21 -9.81 23.08
N VAL A 160 7.05 -10.42 22.75
CA VAL A 160 5.74 -9.92 23.15
C VAL A 160 5.50 -10.32 24.60
N GLU A 161 5.96 -9.48 25.52
CA GLU A 161 5.94 -9.70 26.97
C GLU A 161 5.64 -8.40 27.71
N ILE A 162 4.93 -8.46 28.83
CA ILE A 162 4.65 -7.28 29.66
C ILE A 162 5.96 -6.64 30.13
N GLY A 163 6.08 -5.33 29.97
CA GLY A 163 7.28 -4.54 30.28
C GLY A 163 8.29 -4.46 29.14
N ARG A 164 8.02 -5.10 27.98
CA ARG A 164 8.81 -4.85 26.78
C ARG A 164 8.58 -3.42 26.31
N SER A 165 9.66 -2.66 26.12
CA SER A 165 9.63 -1.25 25.69
C SER A 165 10.58 -1.01 24.54
N TRP A 166 10.22 -0.09 23.62
CA TRP A 166 11.04 0.33 22.48
C TRP A 166 10.80 1.81 22.14
N GLU A 167 11.73 2.39 21.41
CA GLU A 167 11.66 3.77 20.90
C GLU A 167 11.54 3.73 19.38
N SER A 168 10.60 4.49 18.83
CA SER A 168 10.37 4.65 17.39
C SER A 168 11.19 5.81 16.81
N PRO A 169 11.42 5.87 15.48
CA PRO A 169 12.04 7.00 14.81
C PRO A 169 11.38 8.35 15.10
N SER A 170 10.05 8.36 15.32
CA SER A 170 9.27 9.55 15.75
C SER A 170 9.72 10.13 17.11
N GLY A 171 10.49 9.35 17.88
CA GLY A 171 10.83 9.66 19.28
C GLY A 171 9.76 9.21 20.27
N SER A 172 8.71 8.53 19.83
CA SER A 172 7.74 7.92 20.74
C SER A 172 8.36 6.72 21.46
N VAL A 173 7.93 6.49 22.70
CA VAL A 173 8.29 5.31 23.49
C VAL A 173 7.04 4.48 23.70
N SER A 174 7.09 3.24 23.26
CA SER A 174 6.02 2.26 23.44
C SER A 174 6.41 1.21 24.47
N GLU A 175 5.43 0.72 25.24
CA GLU A 175 5.59 -0.34 26.22
C GLU A 175 4.37 -1.26 26.19
N ILE A 176 4.58 -2.58 26.24
CA ILE A 176 3.52 -3.56 26.47
C ILE A 176 3.14 -3.50 27.96
N THR A 177 1.99 -2.93 28.28
CA THR A 177 1.55 -2.67 29.67
C THR A 177 0.64 -3.76 30.21
N ASP A 178 -0.10 -4.47 29.35
CA ASP A 178 -0.91 -5.63 29.70
C ASP A 178 -1.03 -6.58 28.50
N ALA A 179 -1.35 -7.85 28.76
CA ALA A 179 -1.39 -8.90 27.75
C ALA A 179 -2.75 -9.60 27.60
N ASN A 180 -3.68 -9.36 28.52
CA ASN A 180 -4.99 -10.02 28.57
C ASN A 180 -6.09 -9.04 29.04
N VAL A 181 -6.07 -7.81 28.53
CA VAL A 181 -7.13 -6.83 28.84
C VAL A 181 -8.42 -7.22 28.13
N GLU A 182 -9.53 -7.27 28.88
CA GLU A 182 -10.85 -7.39 28.25
C GLU A 182 -11.29 -6.03 27.71
N VAL A 183 -11.46 -5.94 26.37
CA VAL A 183 -11.87 -4.73 25.66
C VAL A 183 -13.20 -4.96 24.98
N GLU A 184 -14.20 -4.13 25.31
CA GLU A 184 -15.50 -4.12 24.63
C GLU A 184 -15.49 -3.16 23.46
N THR A 185 -15.87 -3.64 22.26
CA THR A 185 -16.06 -2.86 21.05
C THR A 185 -17.45 -3.15 20.46
N PRO A 186 -17.96 -2.35 19.51
CA PRO A 186 -19.21 -2.66 18.83
C PRO A 186 -19.24 -4.02 18.13
N THR A 187 -18.07 -4.58 17.74
CA THR A 187 -17.97 -5.91 17.12
C THR A 187 -17.93 -7.06 18.12
N GLY A 188 -17.71 -6.78 19.41
CA GLY A 188 -17.67 -7.81 20.47
C GLY A 188 -16.67 -7.50 21.58
N THR A 189 -16.47 -8.51 22.43
CA THR A 189 -15.50 -8.46 23.54
C THR A 189 -14.26 -9.26 23.16
N TYR A 190 -13.09 -8.66 23.34
CA TYR A 190 -11.80 -9.22 22.97
C TYR A 190 -10.88 -9.33 24.18
N SER A 191 -10.03 -10.36 24.20
CA SER A 191 -8.83 -10.37 25.04
C SER A 191 -7.68 -9.75 24.22
N ALA A 192 -7.18 -8.62 24.70
CA ALA A 192 -6.26 -7.77 23.93
C ALA A 192 -4.90 -7.60 24.60
N LEU A 193 -3.89 -7.36 23.77
CA LEU A 193 -2.60 -6.81 24.13
C LEU A 193 -2.76 -5.28 24.25
N GLU A 194 -2.40 -4.71 25.41
CA GLU A 194 -2.35 -3.25 25.60
C GLU A 194 -0.91 -2.75 25.39
N ILE A 195 -0.76 -1.77 24.49
CA ILE A 195 0.48 -1.03 24.31
C ILE A 195 0.21 0.43 24.70
N THR A 196 1.01 0.95 25.61
CA THR A 196 1.03 2.38 25.95
C THR A 196 2.16 3.04 25.17
N ARG A 197 1.80 4.03 24.34
CA ARG A 197 2.75 4.83 23.55
C ARG A 197 2.78 6.25 24.11
N THR A 198 3.97 6.79 24.35
CA THR A 198 4.18 8.12 24.92
C THR A 198 5.06 8.96 24.00
N LEU A 199 4.57 10.15 23.65
CA LEU A 199 5.31 11.16 22.89
C LEU A 199 5.06 12.55 23.51
N ASN A 200 6.11 13.29 23.88
CA ASN A 200 6.02 14.65 24.42
C ASN A 200 5.04 14.80 25.61
N ASP A 201 5.09 13.86 26.55
CA ASP A 201 4.19 13.78 27.74
C ASP A 201 2.72 13.46 27.44
N GLN A 202 2.36 13.18 26.19
CA GLN A 202 1.07 12.63 25.79
C GLN A 202 1.15 11.11 25.71
N SER A 203 0.11 10.41 26.12
CA SER A 203 0.06 8.95 26.10
C SER A 203 -1.16 8.45 25.38
N ASP A 204 -0.94 7.53 24.45
CA ASP A 204 -1.97 6.77 23.76
C ASP A 204 -1.97 5.32 24.25
N LYS A 205 -3.14 4.70 24.24
CA LYS A 205 -3.29 3.26 24.44
C LYS A 205 -3.79 2.62 23.16
N LEU A 206 -3.10 1.57 22.74
CA LEU A 206 -3.44 0.78 21.56
C LEU A 206 -3.74 -0.64 22.01
N TYR A 207 -4.87 -1.18 21.56
CA TYR A 207 -5.33 -2.52 21.92
C TYR A 207 -5.37 -3.41 20.69
N TYR A 208 -4.61 -4.50 20.72
CA TYR A 208 -4.52 -5.46 19.63
C TYR A 208 -5.10 -6.81 20.04
N ALA A 209 -6.01 -7.37 19.23
CA ALA A 209 -6.56 -8.71 19.43
C ALA A 209 -5.98 -9.68 18.42
N LYS A 210 -5.64 -10.91 18.88
CA LYS A 210 -5.12 -11.96 18.00
C LYS A 210 -6.07 -12.27 16.85
N GLY A 211 -5.53 -12.32 15.62
CA GLY A 211 -6.27 -12.63 14.40
C GLY A 211 -7.17 -11.50 13.89
N THR A 212 -7.29 -10.40 14.65
CA THR A 212 -8.12 -9.24 14.28
C THR A 212 -7.25 -8.02 13.97
N GLY A 213 -6.18 -7.79 14.74
CA GLY A 213 -5.37 -6.59 14.65
C GLY A 213 -5.78 -5.54 15.67
N LEU A 214 -5.63 -4.27 15.31
CA LEU A 214 -6.03 -3.13 16.15
C LEU A 214 -7.55 -3.13 16.33
N ILE A 215 -8.01 -3.10 17.61
CA ILE A 215 -9.44 -3.08 17.93
C ILE A 215 -9.89 -1.79 18.61
N GLN A 216 -8.95 -1.08 19.25
CA GLN A 216 -9.27 0.20 19.89
C GLN A 216 -8.00 1.04 20.07
N THR A 217 -8.15 2.36 19.92
CA THR A 217 -7.16 3.34 20.35
C THR A 217 -7.82 4.32 21.31
N ILE A 218 -7.06 4.76 22.31
CA ILE A 218 -7.46 5.84 23.24
C ILE A 218 -6.31 6.83 23.27
N SER A 219 -6.53 8.04 22.76
CA SER A 219 -5.55 9.12 22.78
C SER A 219 -5.91 10.16 23.82
N ASP A 220 -4.93 10.54 24.64
CA ASP A 220 -5.06 11.58 25.66
C ASP A 220 -4.56 12.91 25.09
N VAL A 221 -5.47 13.68 24.53
CA VAL A 221 -5.17 15.02 24.00
C VAL A 221 -5.29 16.04 25.12
N ASP A 222 -4.15 16.56 25.58
CA ASP A 222 -4.02 17.62 26.60
C ASP A 222 -4.66 17.31 27.96
N GLY A 223 -4.98 16.03 28.23
CA GLY A 223 -5.58 15.57 29.50
C GLY A 223 -7.00 16.09 29.77
N GLU A 224 -7.66 16.71 28.81
CA GLU A 224 -9.01 17.29 28.96
C GLU A 224 -10.12 16.43 28.35
N ALA A 225 -9.83 15.67 27.29
CA ALA A 225 -10.80 14.78 26.63
C ALA A 225 -10.11 13.63 25.91
N GLU A 226 -10.49 12.39 26.24
CA GLU A 226 -10.04 11.21 25.52
C GLU A 226 -10.65 11.18 24.11
N ILE A 227 -9.81 10.87 23.12
CA ILE A 227 -10.24 10.52 21.77
C ILE A 227 -10.21 9.00 21.68
N VAL A 228 -11.35 8.40 21.37
CA VAL A 228 -11.46 6.95 21.29
C VAL A 228 -11.90 6.55 19.90
N SER A 229 -11.18 5.61 19.30
CA SER A 229 -11.58 4.92 18.07
C SER A 229 -11.72 3.43 18.38
N SER A 230 -12.89 2.85 18.14
CA SER A 230 -13.19 1.45 18.45
C SER A 230 -13.68 0.71 17.21
N LEU A 231 -13.17 -0.49 16.98
CA LEU A 231 -13.57 -1.36 15.89
C LEU A 231 -15.08 -1.60 15.93
N SER A 232 -15.79 -1.12 14.92
CA SER A 232 -17.25 -1.14 14.83
C SER A 232 -17.81 -2.04 13.74
N ASN A 233 -17.00 -2.37 12.74
CA ASN A 233 -17.38 -3.30 11.69
C ASN A 233 -16.14 -3.96 11.07
N ILE A 234 -16.29 -5.22 10.66
CA ILE A 234 -15.34 -5.97 9.84
C ILE A 234 -16.14 -6.47 8.63
N GLN A 235 -15.75 -6.07 7.45
CA GLN A 235 -16.39 -6.50 6.21
C GLN A 235 -15.40 -7.33 5.40
N GLU A 236 -15.63 -8.62 5.34
CA GLU A 236 -14.90 -9.55 4.47
C GLU A 236 -15.46 -9.47 3.03
N ASP A 237 -14.69 -9.93 2.05
CA ASP A 237 -15.01 -9.85 0.61
C ASP A 237 -15.33 -8.42 0.15
N ALA A 238 -14.75 -7.42 0.78
CA ALA A 238 -14.88 -6.01 0.42
C ALA A 238 -14.01 -5.66 -0.80
N ALA A 239 -14.36 -4.57 -1.44
CA ALA A 239 -13.51 -3.88 -2.41
C ALA A 239 -13.36 -2.42 -1.97
N GLU A 240 -12.25 -1.80 -2.35
CA GLU A 240 -12.07 -0.35 -2.27
C GLU A 240 -12.82 0.29 -3.44
N GLU A 241 -13.67 1.28 -3.15
CA GLU A 241 -14.42 2.04 -4.14
C GLU A 241 -13.73 3.38 -4.39
N ILE A 242 -13.14 3.56 -5.58
CA ILE A 242 -12.47 4.80 -5.96
C ILE A 242 -13.31 5.51 -7.04
N PRO A 243 -13.88 6.68 -6.75
CA PRO A 243 -14.62 7.45 -7.75
C PRO A 243 -13.66 8.01 -8.81
N ILE A 244 -14.09 7.97 -10.08
CA ILE A 244 -13.32 8.51 -11.21
C ILE A 244 -14.24 9.26 -12.17
N THR A 245 -13.72 10.33 -12.77
CA THR A 245 -14.39 11.02 -13.88
C THR A 245 -13.72 10.64 -15.19
N LEU A 246 -14.46 9.96 -16.04
CA LEU A 246 -14.04 9.66 -17.42
C LEU A 246 -14.44 10.82 -18.32
N TYR A 247 -13.57 11.24 -19.23
CA TYR A 247 -13.87 12.27 -20.22
C TYR A 247 -14.09 11.60 -21.58
N GLU A 248 -15.30 11.12 -21.83
CA GLU A 248 -15.63 10.35 -23.03
C GLU A 248 -16.01 11.26 -24.20
N LEU A 249 -15.84 10.80 -25.44
CA LEU A 249 -16.30 11.53 -26.61
C LEU A 249 -17.83 11.55 -26.65
N ASN A 250 -18.45 12.71 -26.96
CA ASN A 250 -19.86 12.78 -27.23
C ASN A 250 -20.20 12.01 -28.55
N GLU A 251 -21.48 11.67 -28.79
CA GLU A 251 -21.91 10.90 -29.97
C GLU A 251 -21.47 11.49 -31.31
N MET A 252 -21.25 12.79 -31.40
CA MET A 252 -20.81 13.47 -32.61
C MET A 252 -19.29 13.54 -32.73
N ALA A 253 -18.54 13.08 -31.73
CA ALA A 253 -17.07 13.17 -31.61
C ALA A 253 -16.57 14.62 -31.86
N THR A 254 -17.23 15.59 -31.25
CA THR A 254 -16.91 17.03 -31.37
C THR A 254 -16.46 17.66 -30.07
N ALA A 255 -16.73 17.03 -28.93
CA ALA A 255 -16.40 17.48 -27.57
C ALA A 255 -16.26 16.27 -26.65
N LEU A 256 -15.75 16.52 -25.44
CA LEU A 256 -15.67 15.56 -24.35
C LEU A 256 -16.82 15.78 -23.36
N THR A 257 -17.39 14.68 -22.86
CA THR A 257 -18.45 14.68 -21.86
C THR A 257 -17.91 14.01 -20.59
N PRO A 258 -17.96 14.67 -19.41
CA PRO A 258 -17.52 14.05 -18.17
C PRO A 258 -18.57 13.05 -17.70
N THR A 259 -18.15 11.83 -17.44
CA THR A 259 -18.97 10.74 -16.93
C THR A 259 -18.38 10.19 -15.66
N ASN A 260 -19.19 10.13 -14.58
CA ASN A 260 -18.73 9.57 -13.32
C ASN A 260 -18.82 8.04 -13.35
N ALA A 261 -17.76 7.40 -12.91
CA ALA A 261 -17.68 5.96 -12.71
C ALA A 261 -17.04 5.67 -11.34
N THR A 262 -17.04 4.40 -10.95
CA THR A 262 -16.36 3.93 -9.74
C THR A 262 -15.51 2.73 -10.11
N MET A 263 -14.26 2.72 -9.68
CA MET A 263 -13.43 1.53 -9.70
C MET A 263 -13.66 0.74 -8.41
N GLU A 264 -13.89 -0.56 -8.53
CA GLU A 264 -14.02 -1.50 -7.41
C GLU A 264 -12.76 -2.38 -7.40
N LEU A 265 -11.83 -2.10 -6.52
CA LEU A 265 -10.51 -2.72 -6.50
C LEU A 265 -10.35 -3.61 -5.28
N ARG A 266 -10.01 -4.88 -5.50
CA ARG A 266 -9.66 -5.83 -4.45
C ARG A 266 -8.19 -5.70 -4.06
N THR A 267 -7.81 -6.32 -2.95
CA THR A 267 -6.40 -6.39 -2.55
C THR A 267 -5.55 -6.94 -3.70
N ASN A 268 -4.44 -6.28 -3.99
CA ASN A 268 -3.51 -6.57 -5.10
C ASN A 268 -4.03 -6.26 -6.52
N ASP A 269 -5.22 -5.67 -6.68
CA ASP A 269 -5.68 -5.21 -7.99
C ASP A 269 -5.00 -3.87 -8.33
N PRO A 270 -4.20 -3.78 -9.41
CA PRO A 270 -3.68 -2.49 -9.86
C PRO A 270 -4.78 -1.69 -10.57
N ALA A 271 -4.89 -0.40 -10.25
CA ALA A 271 -5.91 0.50 -10.79
C ALA A 271 -5.97 0.50 -12.33
N ARG A 272 -4.81 0.32 -13.00
CA ARG A 272 -4.72 0.29 -14.46
C ARG A 272 -5.63 -0.75 -15.14
N LEU A 273 -5.87 -1.91 -14.50
CA LEU A 273 -6.69 -2.96 -15.11
C LEU A 273 -8.15 -2.54 -15.20
N GLN A 274 -8.70 -2.02 -14.11
CA GLN A 274 -10.08 -1.57 -14.10
C GLN A 274 -10.28 -0.27 -14.87
N LEU A 275 -9.28 0.63 -14.86
CA LEU A 275 -9.28 1.82 -15.70
C LEU A 275 -9.32 1.44 -17.19
N THR A 276 -8.56 0.42 -17.61
CA THR A 276 -8.62 -0.11 -18.98
C THR A 276 -10.03 -0.57 -19.33
N GLU A 277 -10.68 -1.34 -18.45
CA GLU A 277 -12.06 -1.82 -18.67
C GLU A 277 -13.05 -0.66 -18.80
N LEU A 278 -12.94 0.35 -17.96
CA LEU A 278 -13.80 1.53 -18.01
C LEU A 278 -13.60 2.35 -19.30
N LEU A 279 -12.35 2.50 -19.74
CA LEU A 279 -12.02 3.23 -20.98
C LEU A 279 -12.40 2.45 -22.26
N ASN A 280 -12.42 1.11 -22.22
CA ASN A 280 -12.89 0.24 -23.30
C ASN A 280 -14.43 0.19 -23.38
N GLY A 281 -15.13 0.45 -22.28
CA GLY A 281 -16.56 0.54 -22.18
C GLY A 281 -17.08 1.96 -22.42
N SER A 282 -18.35 2.11 -22.78
CA SER A 282 -19.05 3.39 -22.69
C SER A 282 -19.86 3.41 -21.41
N THR A 283 -19.61 4.37 -20.54
CA THR A 283 -20.33 4.52 -19.27
C THR A 283 -21.48 5.51 -19.37
N GLY A 284 -21.49 6.37 -20.40
CA GLY A 284 -22.53 7.35 -20.67
C GLY A 284 -23.58 6.87 -21.70
N ASP A 285 -24.84 7.30 -21.55
CA ASP A 285 -25.92 6.95 -22.46
C ASP A 285 -25.71 7.49 -23.90
N MET A 286 -24.86 8.52 -24.06
CA MET A 286 -24.63 9.26 -25.30
C MET A 286 -23.13 9.53 -25.56
N THR A 287 -22.30 8.59 -25.17
CA THR A 287 -20.84 8.68 -25.32
C THR A 287 -20.29 7.53 -26.14
N ILE A 288 -19.06 7.68 -26.61
CA ILE A 288 -18.30 6.68 -27.36
C ILE A 288 -17.13 6.24 -26.49
N PRO A 289 -16.83 4.93 -26.39
CA PRO A 289 -15.65 4.43 -25.68
C PRO A 289 -14.39 5.13 -26.15
N THR A 290 -13.51 5.44 -25.19
CA THR A 290 -12.24 6.12 -25.50
C THR A 290 -11.23 5.16 -26.12
N LEU A 291 -11.22 3.90 -25.69
CA LEU A 291 -10.32 2.87 -26.20
C LEU A 291 -11.08 1.80 -26.97
N THR A 292 -10.36 1.03 -27.80
CA THR A 292 -10.86 -0.19 -28.44
C THR A 292 -10.58 -1.40 -27.54
N GLU A 293 -11.30 -2.51 -27.75
CA GLU A 293 -11.26 -3.72 -26.91
C GLU A 293 -9.86 -4.33 -26.69
N ASN A 294 -8.92 -4.05 -27.61
CA ASN A 294 -7.58 -4.66 -27.56
C ASN A 294 -6.53 -3.78 -26.87
N VAL A 295 -6.86 -2.52 -26.59
CA VAL A 295 -5.91 -1.60 -25.96
C VAL A 295 -5.75 -1.94 -24.48
N GLU A 296 -4.52 -2.07 -24.03
CA GLU A 296 -4.16 -2.31 -22.65
C GLU A 296 -3.30 -1.15 -22.09
N ILE A 297 -3.41 -0.89 -20.81
CA ILE A 297 -2.51 -0.04 -20.06
C ILE A 297 -1.40 -0.93 -19.47
N ASN A 298 -0.18 -0.80 -19.98
CA ASN A 298 0.98 -1.58 -19.56
C ASN A 298 1.43 -1.17 -18.16
N TYR A 299 1.56 0.15 -17.91
CA TYR A 299 1.78 0.71 -16.58
C TYR A 299 1.06 2.06 -16.40
N LEU A 300 0.81 2.40 -15.15
CA LEU A 300 0.16 3.64 -14.72
C LEU A 300 0.64 3.96 -13.30
N TYR A 301 1.23 5.13 -13.08
CA TYR A 301 1.68 5.58 -11.76
C TYR A 301 1.91 7.08 -11.69
N LEU A 302 1.92 7.66 -10.48
CA LEU A 302 2.33 9.03 -10.24
C LEU A 302 3.83 9.11 -9.98
N GLY A 303 4.55 9.85 -10.84
CA GLY A 303 5.98 10.09 -10.66
C GLY A 303 6.29 11.06 -9.50
N ASN A 304 7.52 11.01 -8.99
CA ASN A 304 7.99 11.96 -7.96
C ASN A 304 8.06 13.42 -8.46
N ASP A 305 8.03 13.59 -9.77
CA ASP A 305 7.98 14.87 -10.47
C ASP A 305 6.56 15.46 -10.54
N GLN A 306 5.57 14.78 -9.93
CA GLN A 306 4.15 15.14 -9.99
C GLN A 306 3.56 15.06 -11.40
N ILE A 307 4.10 14.19 -12.24
CA ILE A 307 3.58 13.86 -13.56
C ILE A 307 2.95 12.47 -13.49
N ALA A 308 1.75 12.29 -14.02
CA ALA A 308 1.16 10.97 -14.20
C ALA A 308 1.80 10.28 -15.41
N HIS A 309 2.35 9.10 -15.20
CA HIS A 309 2.97 8.28 -16.23
C HIS A 309 2.03 7.19 -16.67
N VAL A 310 1.76 7.08 -17.97
CA VAL A 310 0.95 6.03 -18.55
C VAL A 310 1.58 5.48 -19.80
N ASP A 311 1.65 4.15 -19.91
CA ASP A 311 2.08 3.46 -21.11
C ASP A 311 0.97 2.55 -21.64
N PHE A 312 0.70 2.64 -22.90
CA PHE A 312 -0.30 1.83 -23.59
C PHE A 312 0.35 0.80 -24.49
N SER A 313 -0.38 -0.27 -24.78
CA SER A 313 -0.02 -1.22 -25.82
C SER A 313 -0.10 -0.60 -27.22
N GLU A 314 0.57 -1.23 -28.23
CA GLU A 314 0.64 -0.73 -29.60
C GLU A 314 -0.74 -0.59 -30.26
N GLU A 315 -1.75 -1.28 -29.77
CA GLU A 315 -3.12 -1.23 -30.26
C GLU A 315 -3.75 0.17 -30.10
N LEU A 316 -3.28 0.99 -29.15
CA LEU A 316 -3.72 2.39 -29.05
C LEU A 316 -3.50 3.14 -30.38
N ILE A 317 -2.45 2.83 -31.13
CA ILE A 317 -2.15 3.43 -32.43
C ILE A 317 -2.74 2.57 -33.56
N ASN A 318 -2.53 1.25 -33.52
CA ASN A 318 -2.83 0.34 -34.61
C ASN A 318 -4.32 0.15 -34.84
N ASP A 319 -5.13 0.15 -33.76
CA ASP A 319 -6.57 -0.03 -33.82
C ASP A 319 -7.35 1.30 -33.87
N MET A 320 -6.65 2.43 -33.66
CA MET A 320 -7.26 3.76 -33.76
C MET A 320 -7.57 4.11 -35.22
N ASN A 321 -8.78 3.87 -35.65
CA ASN A 321 -9.24 4.27 -36.98
C ASN A 321 -9.88 5.66 -36.96
N ALA A 322 -9.12 6.68 -36.60
CA ALA A 322 -9.59 8.06 -36.44
C ALA A 322 -8.84 9.03 -37.34
N GLY A 323 -9.53 10.08 -37.78
CA GLY A 323 -8.86 11.23 -38.40
C GLY A 323 -8.26 12.15 -37.33
N SER A 324 -7.36 13.04 -37.73
CA SER A 324 -6.56 13.89 -36.80
C SER A 324 -7.36 14.64 -35.73
N GLY A 325 -8.58 15.08 -36.05
CA GLY A 325 -9.42 15.79 -35.07
C GLY A 325 -10.01 14.89 -34.01
N ILE A 326 -10.44 13.67 -34.39
CA ILE A 326 -10.99 12.69 -33.46
C ILE A 326 -9.83 12.11 -32.61
N GLU A 327 -8.69 11.81 -33.22
CA GLU A 327 -7.50 11.37 -32.52
C GLU A 327 -7.08 12.36 -31.44
N ALA A 328 -7.04 13.66 -31.73
CA ALA A 328 -6.69 14.69 -30.76
C ALA A 328 -7.68 14.71 -29.57
N LEU A 329 -8.97 14.49 -29.81
CA LEU A 329 -9.96 14.40 -28.74
C LEU A 329 -9.82 13.10 -27.93
N LEU A 330 -9.53 11.95 -28.57
CA LEU A 330 -9.29 10.68 -27.87
C LEU A 330 -8.08 10.77 -26.93
N ILE A 331 -6.97 11.32 -27.44
CA ILE A 331 -5.78 11.51 -26.60
C ILE A 331 -6.04 12.50 -25.47
N GLN A 332 -6.77 13.61 -25.73
CA GLN A 332 -7.14 14.56 -24.68
C GLN A 332 -8.11 13.92 -23.67
N SER A 333 -8.99 13.02 -24.07
CA SER A 333 -9.84 12.24 -23.17
C SER A 333 -9.01 11.41 -22.18
N LEU A 334 -8.01 10.68 -22.68
CA LEU A 334 -7.07 9.91 -21.84
C LEU A 334 -6.30 10.81 -20.88
N VAL A 335 -5.75 11.90 -21.38
CA VAL A 335 -4.98 12.86 -20.57
C VAL A 335 -5.84 13.48 -19.47
N ASN A 336 -7.07 13.90 -19.78
CA ASN A 336 -7.98 14.50 -18.80
C ASN A 336 -8.41 13.46 -17.74
N THR A 337 -8.70 12.24 -18.16
CA THR A 337 -9.11 11.15 -17.24
C THR A 337 -7.97 10.78 -16.29
N ILE A 338 -6.77 10.54 -16.84
CA ILE A 338 -5.60 10.13 -16.05
C ILE A 338 -5.09 11.28 -15.17
N GLY A 339 -5.00 12.50 -15.72
CA GLY A 339 -4.63 13.67 -14.94
C GLY A 339 -5.62 13.96 -13.81
N GLY A 340 -6.91 13.77 -14.06
CA GLY A 340 -7.97 13.90 -13.05
C GLY A 340 -7.90 12.81 -11.97
N PHE A 341 -7.55 11.57 -12.33
CA PHE A 341 -7.38 10.48 -11.38
C PHE A 341 -6.22 10.72 -10.39
N TYR A 342 -5.11 11.30 -10.86
CA TYR A 342 -3.95 11.65 -10.03
C TYR A 342 -3.97 13.08 -9.49
N GLU A 343 -4.98 13.87 -9.82
CA GLU A 343 -5.08 15.29 -9.47
C GLU A 343 -3.87 16.13 -9.93
N VAL A 344 -3.36 15.85 -11.14
CA VAL A 344 -2.21 16.54 -11.75
C VAL A 344 -2.56 17.20 -13.07
N ASP A 345 -1.79 18.23 -13.43
CA ASP A 345 -1.96 19.00 -14.67
C ASP A 345 -1.25 18.38 -15.89
N GLU A 346 -0.30 17.48 -15.67
CA GLU A 346 0.60 16.95 -16.70
C GLU A 346 0.59 15.43 -16.73
N VAL A 347 0.52 14.84 -17.92
CA VAL A 347 0.55 13.40 -18.18
C VAL A 347 1.64 13.08 -19.20
N LEU A 348 2.52 12.15 -18.88
CA LEU A 348 3.48 11.55 -19.82
C LEU A 348 2.84 10.30 -20.43
N LEU A 349 2.47 10.39 -21.69
CA LEU A 349 1.83 9.30 -22.41
C LEU A 349 2.83 8.65 -23.39
N THR A 350 3.02 7.34 -23.19
CA THR A 350 3.89 6.51 -24.04
C THR A 350 3.10 5.33 -24.63
N VAL A 351 3.68 4.70 -25.65
CA VAL A 351 3.19 3.45 -26.25
C VAL A 351 4.39 2.53 -26.42
N GLU A 352 4.35 1.35 -25.79
CA GLU A 352 5.48 0.40 -25.76
C GLU A 352 6.79 1.10 -25.31
N GLU A 353 6.69 1.89 -24.24
CA GLU A 353 7.78 2.68 -23.64
C GLU A 353 8.37 3.79 -24.53
N ALA A 354 7.81 4.00 -25.74
CA ALA A 354 8.21 5.07 -26.63
C ALA A 354 7.25 6.26 -26.58
N PRO A 355 7.70 7.50 -26.86
CA PRO A 355 6.80 8.64 -26.97
C PRO A 355 5.68 8.36 -27.97
N TYR A 356 4.43 8.76 -27.62
CA TYR A 356 3.30 8.59 -28.53
C TYR A 356 3.59 9.19 -29.91
N ALA A 357 3.51 8.38 -30.95
CA ALA A 357 3.70 8.80 -32.32
C ALA A 357 2.76 8.07 -33.28
N SER A 358 1.82 8.80 -33.82
CA SER A 358 0.87 8.32 -34.83
C SER A 358 1.16 8.94 -36.21
N GLY A 359 0.23 8.81 -37.14
CA GLY A 359 0.28 9.54 -38.42
C GLY A 359 -0.04 11.03 -38.30
N HIS A 360 -0.55 11.51 -37.21
CA HIS A 360 -1.02 12.89 -37.03
C HIS A 360 -0.40 13.62 -35.85
N ILE A 361 -0.09 12.91 -34.74
CA ILE A 361 0.51 13.44 -33.53
C ILE A 361 1.85 12.73 -33.32
N ALA A 362 2.88 13.46 -32.95
CA ALA A 362 4.16 12.90 -32.52
C ALA A 362 4.71 13.73 -31.37
N LEU A 363 4.91 13.07 -30.23
CA LEU A 363 5.52 13.66 -29.05
C LEU A 363 7.04 13.46 -29.08
N GLU A 364 7.77 14.40 -28.49
CA GLU A 364 9.21 14.25 -28.25
C GLU A 364 9.46 13.43 -26.98
N GLU A 365 10.68 12.91 -26.81
CA GLU A 365 11.06 12.17 -25.61
C GLU A 365 10.91 13.04 -24.35
N GLY A 366 10.14 12.52 -23.37
CA GLY A 366 9.83 13.24 -22.14
C GLY A 366 8.83 14.40 -22.29
N GLN A 367 8.21 14.57 -23.46
CA GLN A 367 7.16 15.57 -23.66
C GLN A 367 5.88 15.11 -23.01
N THR A 368 5.36 15.94 -22.09
CA THR A 368 4.06 15.75 -21.43
C THR A 368 2.92 16.36 -22.23
N MET A 369 1.71 15.95 -21.89
CA MET A 369 0.46 16.58 -22.33
C MET A 369 -0.28 17.16 -21.13
N SER A 370 -0.80 18.37 -21.30
CA SER A 370 -1.53 19.05 -20.22
C SER A 370 -3.01 18.66 -20.22
N VAL A 371 -3.58 18.57 -19.02
CA VAL A 371 -5.04 18.50 -18.83
C VAL A 371 -5.69 19.75 -19.42
N ASP A 372 -6.64 19.58 -20.32
CA ASP A 372 -7.38 20.69 -20.96
C ASP A 372 -8.89 20.40 -21.00
N LEU A 373 -9.62 21.17 -20.21
CA LEU A 373 -11.07 21.08 -20.09
C LEU A 373 -11.82 22.06 -21.01
N SER A 374 -11.12 22.76 -21.92
CA SER A 374 -11.73 23.78 -22.80
C SER A 374 -12.75 23.21 -23.81
N ASN A 375 -12.64 21.91 -24.13
CA ASN A 375 -13.55 21.19 -25.04
C ASN A 375 -14.49 20.23 -24.28
N VAL A 376 -14.70 20.41 -22.98
CA VAL A 376 -15.61 19.62 -22.16
C VAL A 376 -16.98 20.34 -22.10
N GLU A 377 -18.06 19.59 -22.38
CA GLU A 377 -19.45 20.09 -22.41
C GLU A 377 -20.35 19.44 -21.34
#